data_e9aceace363b73fc1470061152712736
#
_entry.id   e9aceace363b73fc1470061152712736
#
_cell.length_a   1.000
_cell.length_b   1.000
_cell.length_c   1.000
_cell.angle_alpha   90.00
_cell.angle_beta   90.00
_cell.angle_gamma   90.00
#
_symmetry.space_group_name_H-M   'P 1'
#
loop_
_entity.id
_entity.type
_entity.pdbx_description
1 polymer ?
#
loop_
_entity_poly.entity_id
_entity_poly.type
_entity_poly.pdbx_seq_one_letter_code
_entity_poly.pdbx_strand_id
1 'polypeptide(L)'
;MSITTLYYLLLKKENAHEDSIWCCGWSNIKPEKKKQVENEEINEISQDSNPEEEQSESYIITGGLDDIIKVWQLNNGKLEVKHQLEGHSLGVISVAISPDGKTLASSSQDSSLILWDIATGEKLKTMETGATDVWTLDFSPDGKNVISGSNAGKILIFSVESGKQEQTLDTRGKFTLSVAYSPDGKYIASGALDGIVKIFDVVQGKLVHTLEGHAKPIRSLCFSPDSQLLLTASDDGHMKLYDVVHANLAGTLSGHASWVLSIAFSPDGKRFVSGSSDRTVRVWDLDTMQCQHVFKEHNDQVWGVKFNSESNKIVSVSEDKSINIYDCPL
;
A
#
# COMPACT_ATOMS: atom_id res chain seq x y z
N MET A 1 -31.14 -16.59 11.84
CA MET A 1 -30.65 -16.90 10.49
C MET A 1 -29.24 -16.35 10.39
N SER A 2 -28.24 -17.22 10.26
CA SER A 2 -26.85 -16.81 10.05
C SER A 2 -26.78 -16.16 8.67
N ILE A 3 -26.53 -14.86 8.61
CA ILE A 3 -26.20 -14.19 7.34
C ILE A 3 -24.82 -14.74 6.97
N THR A 4 -24.78 -15.61 5.98
CA THR A 4 -23.52 -16.12 5.45
C THR A 4 -22.84 -14.94 4.78
N THR A 5 -21.79 -14.42 5.40
CA THR A 5 -20.95 -13.34 4.85
C THR A 5 -20.32 -13.87 3.57
N LEU A 6 -20.76 -13.39 2.41
CA LEU A 6 -20.35 -13.93 1.12
C LEU A 6 -19.25 -13.04 0.54
N TYR A 7 -18.04 -13.56 0.48
CA TYR A 7 -16.94 -12.98 -0.30
C TYR A 7 -17.10 -13.35 -1.78
N TYR A 8 -17.00 -12.39 -2.69
CA TYR A 8 -17.10 -12.67 -4.13
C TYR A 8 -16.31 -11.69 -4.98
N LEU A 9 -16.00 -12.11 -6.20
CA LEU A 9 -15.41 -11.23 -7.21
C LEU A 9 -16.46 -10.24 -7.69
N LEU A 10 -16.24 -8.96 -7.44
CA LEU A 10 -17.11 -7.88 -7.89
C LEU A 10 -16.81 -7.49 -9.34
N LEU A 11 -15.53 -7.42 -9.70
CA LEU A 11 -15.10 -6.99 -11.04
C LEU A 11 -13.72 -7.57 -11.36
N LYS A 12 -13.54 -7.95 -12.63
CA LYS A 12 -12.23 -8.29 -13.21
C LYS A 12 -11.98 -7.41 -14.43
N LYS A 13 -10.87 -6.69 -14.42
CA LYS A 13 -10.36 -5.92 -15.56
C LYS A 13 -9.17 -6.65 -16.17
N GLU A 14 -9.39 -7.35 -17.26
CA GLU A 14 -8.34 -8.01 -18.03
C GLU A 14 -7.58 -7.01 -18.92
N ASN A 15 -6.33 -7.31 -19.23
CA ASN A 15 -5.47 -6.48 -20.05
C ASN A 15 -5.44 -5.01 -19.59
N ALA A 16 -5.37 -4.82 -18.27
CA ALA A 16 -5.34 -3.50 -17.66
C ALA A 16 -4.03 -2.76 -17.97
N HIS A 17 -2.94 -3.50 -18.16
CA HIS A 17 -1.62 -3.04 -18.57
C HIS A 17 -1.10 -3.88 -19.74
N GLU A 18 -0.09 -3.36 -20.47
CA GLU A 18 0.56 -4.09 -21.56
C GLU A 18 1.50 -5.18 -21.03
N ASP A 19 1.94 -5.07 -19.79
CA ASP A 19 2.80 -6.03 -19.09
C ASP A 19 2.30 -6.30 -17.67
N SER A 20 3.04 -7.11 -16.89
CA SER A 20 2.75 -7.49 -15.51
C SER A 20 2.49 -6.29 -14.62
N ILE A 21 1.51 -6.37 -13.73
CA ILE A 21 1.19 -5.33 -12.76
C ILE A 21 1.81 -5.70 -11.41
N TRP A 22 2.77 -4.88 -10.96
CA TRP A 22 3.57 -5.18 -9.77
C TRP A 22 3.13 -4.49 -8.51
N CYS A 23 2.42 -3.38 -8.61
CA CYS A 23 2.00 -2.65 -7.44
C CYS A 23 0.61 -2.03 -7.61
N CYS A 24 -0.06 -1.84 -6.48
CA CYS A 24 -1.35 -1.17 -6.44
C CYS A 24 -1.52 -0.33 -5.18
N GLY A 25 -2.40 0.65 -5.26
CA GLY A 25 -2.87 1.47 -4.16
C GLY A 25 -4.36 1.73 -4.28
N TRP A 26 -4.99 2.08 -3.17
CA TRP A 26 -6.37 2.55 -3.13
C TRP A 26 -6.41 3.89 -2.41
N SER A 27 -6.73 4.96 -3.15
CA SER A 27 -6.87 6.30 -2.60
C SER A 27 -8.34 6.60 -2.32
N ASN A 28 -8.59 7.37 -1.28
CA ASN A 28 -9.89 7.96 -1.00
C ASN A 28 -9.68 9.43 -0.63
N ILE A 29 -10.03 10.32 -1.56
CA ILE A 29 -9.94 11.75 -1.34
C ILE A 29 -11.19 12.20 -0.62
N LYS A 30 -11.04 12.61 0.64
CA LYS A 30 -12.14 13.21 1.40
C LYS A 30 -12.39 14.62 0.89
N PRO A 31 -13.66 15.03 0.66
CA PRO A 31 -13.97 16.40 0.30
C PRO A 31 -13.46 17.36 1.37
N GLU A 32 -12.85 18.46 0.95
CA GLU A 32 -12.44 19.52 1.88
C GLU A 32 -13.67 20.16 2.48
N LYS A 33 -13.79 20.15 3.81
CA LYS A 33 -14.80 20.95 4.49
C LYS A 33 -14.56 22.41 4.15
N LYS A 34 -15.42 23.00 3.32
CA LYS A 34 -15.41 24.46 3.09
C LYS A 34 -15.47 25.11 4.46
N LYS A 35 -14.42 25.86 4.85
CA LYS A 35 -14.47 26.74 6.01
C LYS A 35 -15.63 27.69 5.78
N GLN A 36 -16.72 27.53 6.52
CA GLN A 36 -17.76 28.58 6.60
C GLN A 36 -17.04 29.80 7.13
N VAL A 37 -16.84 30.76 6.25
CA VAL A 37 -16.52 32.14 6.64
C VAL A 37 -17.79 32.63 7.31
N GLU A 38 -17.77 32.74 8.64
CA GLU A 38 -18.79 33.44 9.40
C GLU A 38 -18.78 34.91 8.96
N ASN A 39 -19.59 35.22 7.94
CA ASN A 39 -20.05 36.57 7.73
C ASN A 39 -21.48 36.61 8.26
N GLU A 40 -21.64 37.13 9.46
CA GLU A 40 -22.89 37.65 9.95
C GLU A 40 -23.35 38.79 9.04
N GLU A 41 -24.38 38.54 8.23
CA GLU A 41 -25.43 39.52 7.92
C GLU A 41 -26.56 38.84 7.14
N ILE A 42 -27.63 38.61 7.86
CA ILE A 42 -29.08 38.63 7.58
C ILE A 42 -29.52 38.80 6.11
N ASN A 43 -30.24 37.81 5.50
CA ASN A 43 -31.66 37.76 5.27
C ASN A 43 -32.09 36.72 4.21
N GLU A 44 -33.18 36.02 4.60
CA GLU A 44 -34.29 35.52 3.79
C GLU A 44 -34.07 34.35 2.80
N ILE A 45 -34.57 33.19 3.26
CA ILE A 45 -35.44 32.19 2.60
C ILE A 45 -35.24 31.97 1.09
N SER A 46 -34.59 30.90 0.76
CA SER A 46 -34.99 29.98 -0.29
C SER A 46 -34.72 28.52 0.15
N GLN A 47 -35.81 27.86 0.52
CA GLN A 47 -35.89 26.39 0.55
C GLN A 47 -35.74 25.91 -0.88
N ASP A 48 -34.84 24.94 -1.04
CA ASP A 48 -34.62 23.94 -2.09
C ASP A 48 -33.18 24.00 -2.61
N SER A 49 -32.26 23.54 -1.81
CA SER A 49 -31.08 22.85 -2.32
C SER A 49 -30.86 21.62 -1.45
N ASN A 50 -31.18 20.43 -2.00
CA ASN A 50 -30.63 19.19 -1.50
C ASN A 50 -29.13 19.42 -1.25
N PRO A 51 -28.60 19.08 -0.09
CA PRO A 51 -27.14 18.99 0.04
C PRO A 51 -26.73 17.89 -0.94
N GLU A 52 -26.11 18.27 -2.06
CA GLU A 52 -25.32 17.32 -2.83
C GLU A 52 -24.34 16.74 -1.83
N GLU A 53 -24.55 15.46 -1.47
CA GLU A 53 -23.56 14.69 -0.73
C GLU A 53 -22.28 14.80 -1.55
N GLU A 54 -21.32 15.57 -1.10
CA GLU A 54 -19.98 15.65 -1.69
C GLU A 54 -19.40 14.21 -1.63
N GLN A 55 -19.55 13.47 -2.73
CA GLN A 55 -19.12 12.10 -2.81
C GLN A 55 -17.59 12.08 -2.71
N SER A 56 -17.07 11.30 -1.76
CA SER A 56 -15.64 11.04 -1.66
C SER A 56 -15.18 10.38 -2.96
N GLU A 57 -14.19 10.97 -3.62
CA GLU A 57 -13.60 10.38 -4.83
C GLU A 57 -12.65 9.26 -4.45
N SER A 58 -12.86 8.08 -5.00
CA SER A 58 -12.06 6.89 -4.75
C SER A 58 -11.33 6.47 -6.03
N TYR A 59 -10.02 6.33 -5.93
CA TYR A 59 -9.17 5.93 -7.05
C TYR A 59 -8.37 4.68 -6.73
N ILE A 60 -8.24 3.79 -7.70
CA ILE A 60 -7.31 2.69 -7.69
C ILE A 60 -6.10 3.08 -8.54
N ILE A 61 -4.91 2.87 -8.01
CA ILE A 61 -3.66 3.16 -8.69
C ILE A 61 -2.94 1.83 -8.96
N THR A 62 -2.42 1.66 -10.17
CA THR A 62 -1.64 0.48 -10.55
C THR A 62 -0.37 0.89 -11.27
N GLY A 63 0.73 0.19 -10.99
CA GLY A 63 2.00 0.35 -11.68
C GLY A 63 2.43 -0.97 -12.30
N GLY A 64 2.85 -0.92 -13.56
CA GLY A 64 3.22 -2.09 -14.34
C GLY A 64 4.67 -2.06 -14.85
N LEU A 65 5.12 -3.21 -15.34
CA LEU A 65 6.40 -3.34 -16.04
C LEU A 65 6.39 -2.69 -17.43
N ASP A 66 5.23 -2.20 -17.88
CA ASP A 66 5.06 -1.37 -19.08
C ASP A 66 5.44 0.10 -18.85
N ASP A 67 6.13 0.42 -17.76
CA ASP A 67 6.64 1.75 -17.36
C ASP A 67 5.55 2.77 -17.01
N ILE A 68 4.28 2.37 -17.05
CA ILE A 68 3.12 3.25 -16.89
C ILE A 68 2.47 3.05 -15.51
N ILE A 69 2.01 4.16 -14.94
CA ILE A 69 1.09 4.16 -13.82
C ILE A 69 -0.29 4.53 -14.35
N LYS A 70 -1.31 3.79 -13.95
CA LYS A 70 -2.70 4.10 -14.29
C LYS A 70 -3.49 4.45 -13.04
N VAL A 71 -4.23 5.54 -13.12
CA VAL A 71 -5.23 5.95 -12.13
C VAL A 71 -6.60 5.56 -12.65
N TRP A 72 -7.30 4.72 -11.89
CA TRP A 72 -8.60 4.18 -12.25
C TRP A 72 -9.68 4.72 -11.35
N GLN A 73 -10.86 4.93 -11.90
CA GLN A 73 -12.06 5.27 -11.17
C GLN A 73 -13.08 4.14 -11.29
N LEU A 74 -13.67 3.75 -10.17
CA LEU A 74 -14.72 2.74 -10.12
C LEU A 74 -16.09 3.41 -10.26
N ASN A 75 -16.66 3.40 -11.47
CA ASN A 75 -17.93 4.01 -11.78
C ASN A 75 -18.96 2.96 -12.22
N ASN A 76 -20.11 2.89 -11.52
CA ASN A 76 -21.23 2.00 -11.89
C ASN A 76 -20.81 0.54 -12.15
N GLY A 77 -19.90 0.00 -11.32
CA GLY A 77 -19.39 -1.36 -11.45
C GLY A 77 -18.40 -1.57 -12.61
N LYS A 78 -17.88 -0.49 -13.20
CA LYS A 78 -16.82 -0.53 -14.21
C LYS A 78 -15.59 0.20 -13.73
N LEU A 79 -14.44 -0.32 -14.09
CA LEU A 79 -13.14 0.30 -13.83
C LEU A 79 -12.68 1.04 -15.10
N GLU A 80 -12.64 2.36 -15.03
CA GLU A 80 -12.28 3.24 -16.13
C GLU A 80 -10.98 3.96 -15.84
N VAL A 81 -10.11 4.09 -16.86
CA VAL A 81 -8.85 4.83 -16.73
C VAL A 81 -9.17 6.32 -16.67
N LYS A 82 -8.80 6.98 -15.58
CA LYS A 82 -8.87 8.43 -15.45
C LYS A 82 -7.60 9.10 -15.96
N HIS A 83 -6.43 8.59 -15.58
CA HIS A 83 -5.12 9.10 -16.00
C HIS A 83 -4.17 7.95 -16.32
N GLN A 84 -3.28 8.21 -17.29
CA GLN A 84 -2.06 7.44 -17.55
C GLN A 84 -0.88 8.36 -17.23
N LEU A 85 -0.05 7.97 -16.27
CA LEU A 85 1.08 8.78 -15.82
C LEU A 85 2.35 8.25 -16.47
N GLU A 86 2.88 9.02 -17.39
CA GLU A 86 4.11 8.72 -18.14
C GLU A 86 5.27 9.54 -17.56
N GLY A 87 6.42 8.91 -17.35
CA GLY A 87 7.59 9.62 -16.82
C GLY A 87 8.67 8.72 -16.27
N HIS A 88 8.36 7.46 -15.96
CA HIS A 88 9.36 6.42 -15.74
C HIS A 88 9.83 5.86 -17.10
N SER A 89 11.08 5.41 -17.16
CA SER A 89 11.69 4.83 -18.37
C SER A 89 11.89 3.32 -18.26
N LEU A 90 11.55 2.74 -17.13
CA LEU A 90 11.56 1.30 -16.84
C LEU A 90 10.40 0.96 -15.90
N GLY A 91 10.16 -0.33 -15.73
CA GLY A 91 9.03 -0.86 -14.94
C GLY A 91 8.84 -0.23 -13.57
N VAL A 92 7.60 0.06 -13.24
CA VAL A 92 7.19 0.64 -11.94
C VAL A 92 7.17 -0.46 -10.88
N ILE A 93 7.96 -0.29 -9.83
CA ILE A 93 8.15 -1.28 -8.77
C ILE A 93 7.13 -1.10 -7.65
N SER A 94 6.94 0.14 -7.21
CA SER A 94 6.12 0.44 -6.03
C SER A 94 5.39 1.76 -6.18
N VAL A 95 4.21 1.81 -5.59
CA VAL A 95 3.41 3.01 -5.42
C VAL A 95 3.01 3.16 -3.96
N ALA A 96 3.04 4.39 -3.47
CA ALA A 96 2.54 4.75 -2.14
C ALA A 96 1.66 6.00 -2.25
N ILE A 97 0.62 6.05 -1.43
CA ILE A 97 -0.35 7.15 -1.45
C ILE A 97 -0.21 7.93 -0.15
N SER A 98 -0.20 9.25 -0.25
CA SER A 98 -0.15 10.13 0.92
C SER A 98 -1.38 9.94 1.82
N PRO A 99 -1.29 10.19 3.13
CA PRO A 99 -2.39 9.99 4.07
C PRO A 99 -3.66 10.80 3.76
N ASP A 100 -3.51 11.92 3.06
CA ASP A 100 -4.64 12.75 2.60
C ASP A 100 -5.28 12.25 1.29
N GLY A 101 -4.69 11.21 0.68
CA GLY A 101 -5.16 10.61 -0.55
C GLY A 101 -4.84 11.38 -1.83
N LYS A 102 -4.13 12.52 -1.75
CA LYS A 102 -3.95 13.44 -2.89
C LYS A 102 -2.68 13.20 -3.68
N THR A 103 -1.59 12.81 -3.01
CA THR A 103 -0.27 12.63 -3.62
C THR A 103 0.08 11.16 -3.76
N LEU A 104 0.58 10.81 -4.93
CA LEU A 104 1.15 9.50 -5.23
C LEU A 104 2.67 9.62 -5.28
N ALA A 105 3.37 8.70 -4.64
CA ALA A 105 4.78 8.46 -4.87
C ALA A 105 4.96 7.16 -5.64
N SER A 106 5.84 7.15 -6.63
CA SER A 106 6.18 5.97 -7.42
C SER A 106 7.69 5.77 -7.53
N SER A 107 8.13 4.53 -7.47
CA SER A 107 9.51 4.12 -7.76
C SER A 107 9.57 3.17 -8.92
N SER A 108 10.69 3.18 -9.63
CA SER A 108 10.92 2.38 -10.83
C SER A 108 12.31 1.75 -10.85
N GLN A 109 12.46 0.74 -11.69
CA GLN A 109 13.76 0.15 -12.04
C GLN A 109 14.73 1.13 -12.68
N ASP A 110 14.25 2.30 -13.12
CA ASP A 110 15.10 3.41 -13.61
C ASP A 110 15.77 4.20 -12.49
N SER A 111 15.63 3.76 -11.24
CA SER A 111 16.13 4.38 -10.01
C SER A 111 15.53 5.75 -9.70
N SER A 112 14.44 6.15 -10.37
CA SER A 112 13.73 7.39 -10.07
C SER A 112 12.61 7.20 -9.07
N LEU A 113 12.36 8.27 -8.28
CA LEU A 113 11.21 8.43 -7.41
C LEU A 113 10.47 9.69 -7.84
N ILE A 114 9.21 9.55 -8.18
CA ILE A 114 8.40 10.64 -8.72
C ILE A 114 7.15 10.82 -7.86
N LEU A 115 6.79 12.09 -7.61
CA LEU A 115 5.54 12.49 -6.98
C LEU A 115 4.55 12.98 -8.03
N TRP A 116 3.28 12.60 -7.88
CA TRP A 116 2.17 12.93 -8.78
C TRP A 116 0.96 13.41 -7.99
N ASP A 117 0.18 14.27 -8.58
CA ASP A 117 -1.17 14.60 -8.11
C ASP A 117 -2.15 13.55 -8.65
N ILE A 118 -2.88 12.88 -7.77
CA ILE A 118 -3.80 11.78 -8.15
C ILE A 118 -5.02 12.32 -8.90
N ALA A 119 -5.54 13.47 -8.51
CA ALA A 119 -6.76 14.02 -9.07
C ALA A 119 -6.54 14.57 -10.49
N THR A 120 -5.43 15.25 -10.73
CA THR A 120 -5.08 15.86 -12.02
C THR A 120 -4.25 14.97 -12.92
N GLY A 121 -3.53 14.00 -12.36
CA GLY A 121 -2.56 13.17 -13.08
C GLY A 121 -1.25 13.90 -13.39
N GLU A 122 -1.02 15.08 -12.83
CA GLU A 122 0.17 15.88 -13.11
C GLU A 122 1.38 15.38 -12.31
N LYS A 123 2.54 15.41 -12.94
CA LYS A 123 3.82 15.19 -12.27
C LYS A 123 4.18 16.40 -11.43
N LEU A 124 4.22 16.21 -10.12
CA LEU A 124 4.56 17.27 -9.18
C LEU A 124 6.07 17.48 -9.06
N LYS A 125 6.82 16.37 -8.93
CA LYS A 125 8.25 16.45 -8.64
C LYS A 125 8.97 15.14 -8.94
N THR A 126 10.22 15.22 -9.38
CA THR A 126 11.17 14.09 -9.32
C THR A 126 12.07 14.30 -8.10
N MET A 127 12.16 13.29 -7.24
CA MET A 127 12.99 13.35 -6.04
C MET A 127 14.47 13.16 -6.38
N GLU A 128 15.34 13.80 -5.61
CA GLU A 128 16.79 13.70 -5.78
C GLU A 128 17.30 12.40 -5.12
N THR A 129 17.25 11.28 -5.84
CA THR A 129 17.68 9.96 -5.34
C THR A 129 19.19 9.74 -5.42
N GLY A 130 19.89 10.57 -6.17
CA GLY A 130 21.32 10.38 -6.46
C GLY A 130 21.57 9.13 -7.31
N ALA A 131 22.64 8.40 -6.98
CA ALA A 131 22.99 7.14 -7.63
C ALA A 131 22.51 5.91 -6.85
N THR A 132 21.51 6.07 -5.97
CA THR A 132 21.00 4.99 -5.12
C THR A 132 19.73 4.42 -5.71
N ASP A 133 19.67 3.11 -5.89
CA ASP A 133 18.46 2.44 -6.34
C ASP A 133 17.38 2.54 -5.24
N VAL A 134 16.22 3.05 -5.62
CA VAL A 134 15.01 3.10 -4.81
C VAL A 134 14.13 1.90 -5.14
N TRP A 135 13.51 1.31 -4.13
CA TRP A 135 12.69 0.12 -4.28
C TRP A 135 11.26 0.37 -3.79
N THR A 136 10.81 -0.35 -2.78
CA THR A 136 9.47 -0.12 -2.22
C THR A 136 9.37 1.19 -1.46
N LEU A 137 8.18 1.76 -1.44
CA LEU A 137 7.89 3.07 -0.88
C LEU A 137 6.82 3.00 0.21
N ASP A 138 6.91 3.94 1.14
CA ASP A 138 5.80 4.30 2.02
C ASP A 138 5.86 5.77 2.40
N PHE A 139 4.70 6.37 2.73
CA PHE A 139 4.62 7.73 3.25
C PHE A 139 4.68 7.74 4.78
N SER A 140 5.26 8.79 5.34
CA SER A 140 5.05 9.10 6.76
C SER A 140 3.59 9.45 7.04
N PRO A 141 3.07 9.15 8.25
CA PRO A 141 1.65 9.40 8.58
C PRO A 141 1.25 10.88 8.51
N ASP A 142 2.21 11.80 8.61
CA ASP A 142 1.99 13.25 8.45
C ASP A 142 2.11 13.74 7.00
N GLY A 143 2.44 12.83 6.07
CA GLY A 143 2.59 13.11 4.64
C GLY A 143 3.84 13.92 4.26
N LYS A 144 4.72 14.22 5.20
CA LYS A 144 5.89 15.09 4.94
C LYS A 144 7.07 14.36 4.33
N ASN A 145 7.18 13.05 4.58
CA ASN A 145 8.28 12.23 4.11
C ASN A 145 7.81 11.03 3.30
N VAL A 146 8.66 10.59 2.38
CA VAL A 146 8.57 9.29 1.71
C VAL A 146 9.80 8.50 2.08
N ILE A 147 9.62 7.24 2.46
CA ILE A 147 10.73 6.31 2.70
C ILE A 147 10.85 5.32 1.54
N SER A 148 12.08 4.90 1.28
CA SER A 148 12.38 3.85 0.30
C SER A 148 13.40 2.86 0.84
N GLY A 149 13.18 1.57 0.55
CA GLY A 149 14.23 0.57 0.66
C GLY A 149 15.25 0.70 -0.47
N SER A 150 16.47 0.21 -0.27
CA SER A 150 17.52 0.25 -1.28
C SER A 150 18.29 -1.07 -1.39
N ASN A 151 18.93 -1.26 -2.55
CA ASN A 151 19.80 -2.42 -2.81
C ASN A 151 21.03 -2.46 -1.89
N ALA A 152 21.44 -1.32 -1.34
CA ALA A 152 22.57 -1.20 -0.42
C ALA A 152 22.22 -1.55 1.05
N GLY A 153 21.03 -2.08 1.32
CA GLY A 153 20.57 -2.40 2.68
C GLY A 153 20.33 -1.15 3.53
N LYS A 154 19.78 -0.11 2.94
CA LYS A 154 19.48 1.15 3.62
C LYS A 154 18.02 1.52 3.43
N ILE A 155 17.51 2.31 4.38
CA ILE A 155 16.24 3.00 4.24
C ILE A 155 16.57 4.47 3.99
N LEU A 156 16.09 5.00 2.89
CA LEU A 156 16.26 6.39 2.49
C LEU A 156 15.01 7.17 2.85
N ILE A 157 15.17 8.35 3.45
CA ILE A 157 14.06 9.22 3.85
C ILE A 157 14.16 10.51 3.05
N PHE A 158 13.12 10.81 2.29
CA PHE A 158 13.02 11.97 1.41
C PHE A 158 11.95 12.93 1.92
N SER A 159 12.23 14.23 1.89
CA SER A 159 11.23 15.26 2.14
C SER A 159 10.35 15.47 0.92
N VAL A 160 9.04 15.42 1.10
CA VAL A 160 8.05 15.71 0.06
C VAL A 160 8.14 17.17 -0.39
N GLU A 161 8.36 18.09 0.55
CA GLU A 161 8.43 19.53 0.28
C GLU A 161 9.68 19.89 -0.54
N SER A 162 10.87 19.49 -0.07
CA SER A 162 12.13 19.85 -0.72
C SER A 162 12.49 18.95 -1.91
N GLY A 163 11.99 17.71 -1.94
CA GLY A 163 12.36 16.68 -2.91
C GLY A 163 13.73 16.07 -2.66
N LYS A 164 14.37 16.37 -1.53
CA LYS A 164 15.74 15.92 -1.20
C LYS A 164 15.74 14.79 -0.20
N GLN A 165 16.78 13.97 -0.28
CA GLN A 165 17.06 13.01 0.76
C GLN A 165 17.54 13.72 2.02
N GLU A 166 16.85 13.53 3.14
CA GLU A 166 17.16 14.15 4.43
C GLU A 166 17.93 13.21 5.35
N GLN A 167 17.62 11.91 5.32
CA GLN A 167 18.18 10.95 6.24
C GLN A 167 18.39 9.58 5.57
N THR A 168 19.33 8.83 6.13
CA THR A 168 19.57 7.41 5.80
C THR A 168 19.62 6.60 7.08
N LEU A 169 18.85 5.52 7.14
CA LEU A 169 18.93 4.52 8.20
C LEU A 169 19.69 3.31 7.65
N ASP A 170 20.81 2.97 8.27
CA ASP A 170 21.64 1.83 7.87
C ASP A 170 21.14 0.56 8.57
N THR A 171 20.57 -0.36 7.83
CA THR A 171 20.08 -1.63 8.37
C THR A 171 21.22 -2.59 8.69
N ARG A 172 22.45 -2.32 8.19
CA ARG A 172 23.62 -3.23 8.23
C ARG A 172 23.30 -4.62 7.68
N GLY A 173 22.32 -4.68 6.78
CA GLY A 173 21.74 -5.90 6.21
C GLY A 173 21.94 -5.99 4.71
N LYS A 174 21.18 -6.89 4.13
CA LYS A 174 21.10 -7.12 2.69
C LYS A 174 20.11 -6.14 2.05
N PHE A 175 19.88 -6.30 0.75
CA PHE A 175 18.90 -5.54 -0.01
C PHE A 175 17.57 -5.41 0.74
N THR A 176 17.14 -4.18 1.00
CA THR A 176 15.88 -3.85 1.67
C THR A 176 14.74 -3.90 0.64
N LEU A 177 13.94 -4.94 0.70
CA LEU A 177 12.89 -5.23 -0.27
C LEU A 177 11.54 -4.58 0.09
N SER A 178 11.31 -4.35 1.38
CA SER A 178 10.06 -3.78 1.87
C SER A 178 10.30 -2.80 3.01
N VAL A 179 9.50 -1.73 3.06
CA VAL A 179 9.54 -0.72 4.11
C VAL A 179 8.11 -0.33 4.50
N ALA A 180 7.91 0.08 5.75
CA ALA A 180 6.66 0.65 6.23
C ALA A 180 6.89 1.62 7.37
N TYR A 181 6.07 2.68 7.44
CA TYR A 181 5.88 3.53 8.60
C TYR A 181 4.79 2.96 9.51
N SER A 182 4.99 3.06 10.83
CA SER A 182 3.89 2.84 11.76
C SER A 182 2.89 4.00 11.69
N PRO A 183 1.57 3.75 11.74
CA PRO A 183 0.56 4.79 11.68
C PRO A 183 0.69 5.89 12.73
N ASP A 184 1.27 5.58 13.90
CA ASP A 184 1.56 6.56 14.96
C ASP A 184 2.85 7.38 14.71
N GLY A 185 3.60 7.09 13.64
CA GLY A 185 4.82 7.78 13.25
C GLY A 185 6.05 7.49 14.09
N LYS A 186 5.98 6.53 15.04
CA LYS A 186 7.11 6.24 15.94
C LYS A 186 8.16 5.34 15.34
N TYR A 187 7.76 4.41 14.47
CA TYR A 187 8.64 3.37 13.96
C TYR A 187 8.67 3.32 12.44
N ILE A 188 9.81 2.91 11.91
CA ILE A 188 9.98 2.45 10.53
C ILE A 188 10.46 1.00 10.60
N ALA A 189 9.78 0.12 9.87
CA ALA A 189 10.19 -1.27 9.70
C ALA A 189 10.73 -1.51 8.30
N SER A 190 11.69 -2.42 8.19
CA SER A 190 12.22 -2.91 6.92
C SER A 190 12.34 -4.42 6.91
N GLY A 191 12.04 -5.02 5.77
CA GLY A 191 12.24 -6.44 5.47
C GLY A 191 13.26 -6.61 4.35
N ALA A 192 14.17 -7.55 4.51
CA ALA A 192 15.30 -7.68 3.62
C ALA A 192 15.41 -9.06 2.95
N LEU A 193 16.34 -9.16 2.00
CA LEU A 193 16.63 -10.36 1.21
C LEU A 193 17.08 -11.54 2.08
N ASP A 194 17.68 -11.27 3.24
CA ASP A 194 18.16 -12.28 4.20
C ASP A 194 17.07 -12.79 5.17
N GLY A 195 15.82 -12.32 5.03
CA GLY A 195 14.72 -12.72 5.91
C GLY A 195 14.70 -12.04 7.26
N ILE A 196 15.48 -10.98 7.44
CA ILE A 196 15.58 -10.23 8.69
C ILE A 196 14.72 -8.97 8.64
N VAL A 197 13.98 -8.71 9.71
CA VAL A 197 13.25 -7.46 9.92
C VAL A 197 14.08 -6.54 10.84
N LYS A 198 14.17 -5.27 10.48
CA LYS A 198 14.75 -4.21 11.30
C LYS A 198 13.68 -3.17 11.61
N ILE A 199 13.59 -2.76 12.89
CA ILE A 199 12.68 -1.71 13.34
C ILE A 199 13.51 -0.57 13.92
N PHE A 200 13.27 0.64 13.42
CA PHE A 200 13.94 1.87 13.82
C PHE A 200 12.98 2.79 14.55
N ASP A 201 13.45 3.44 15.60
CA ASP A 201 12.80 4.61 16.20
C ASP A 201 13.01 5.82 15.28
N VAL A 202 11.92 6.47 14.87
CA VAL A 202 11.96 7.58 13.91
C VAL A 202 12.64 8.80 14.49
N VAL A 203 12.32 9.14 15.75
CA VAL A 203 12.84 10.35 16.41
C VAL A 203 14.34 10.23 16.69
N GLN A 204 14.77 9.07 17.17
CA GLN A 204 16.18 8.83 17.48
C GLN A 204 17.01 8.46 16.26
N GLY A 205 16.37 8.00 15.16
CA GLY A 205 17.05 7.44 14.00
C GLY A 205 17.85 6.18 14.32
N LYS A 206 17.49 5.44 15.36
CA LYS A 206 18.23 4.28 15.85
C LYS A 206 17.48 2.97 15.65
N LEU A 207 18.25 1.92 15.37
CA LEU A 207 17.74 0.55 15.36
C LEU A 207 17.33 0.15 16.78
N VAL A 208 16.05 -0.23 16.96
CA VAL A 208 15.51 -0.68 18.26
C VAL A 208 15.31 -2.19 18.30
N HIS A 209 14.91 -2.80 17.20
CA HIS A 209 14.68 -4.25 17.15
C HIS A 209 15.25 -4.88 15.88
N THR A 210 15.73 -6.11 16.03
CA THR A 210 16.10 -7.03 14.94
C THR A 210 15.30 -8.31 15.15
N LEU A 211 14.45 -8.65 14.19
CA LEU A 211 13.59 -9.84 14.26
C LEU A 211 14.06 -10.85 13.22
N GLU A 212 14.54 -11.99 13.69
CA GLU A 212 14.96 -13.13 12.88
C GLU A 212 13.81 -14.13 12.86
N GLY A 213 13.26 -14.39 11.70
CA GLY A 213 12.10 -15.29 11.71
C GLY A 213 11.78 -15.93 10.38
N HIS A 214 12.18 -15.30 9.28
CA HIS A 214 11.98 -15.88 7.94
C HIS A 214 13.27 -16.51 7.41
N ALA A 215 13.12 -17.65 6.74
CA ALA A 215 14.26 -18.37 6.13
C ALA A 215 14.60 -17.83 4.73
N LYS A 216 13.75 -16.95 4.18
CA LYS A 216 13.83 -16.42 2.80
C LYS A 216 13.47 -14.93 2.78
N PRO A 217 13.64 -14.27 1.61
CA PRO A 217 13.34 -12.84 1.45
C PRO A 217 11.96 -12.42 1.96
N ILE A 218 11.90 -11.23 2.58
CA ILE A 218 10.67 -10.60 3.03
C ILE A 218 10.22 -9.63 1.95
N ARG A 219 9.14 -9.97 1.24
CA ARG A 219 8.62 -9.22 0.10
C ARG A 219 7.73 -8.06 0.49
N SER A 220 7.01 -8.21 1.59
CA SER A 220 6.05 -7.20 2.05
C SER A 220 5.98 -7.20 3.57
N LEU A 221 5.76 -6.03 4.14
CA LEU A 221 5.45 -5.85 5.55
C LEU A 221 4.52 -4.65 5.74
N CYS A 222 3.72 -4.68 6.78
CA CYS A 222 2.83 -3.58 7.14
C CYS A 222 2.52 -3.60 8.63
N PHE A 223 2.35 -2.41 9.21
CA PHE A 223 1.86 -2.25 10.57
C PHE A 223 0.34 -2.38 10.63
N SER A 224 -0.17 -2.86 11.77
CA SER A 224 -1.60 -2.75 12.08
C SER A 224 -2.01 -1.29 12.27
N PRO A 225 -3.29 -0.94 12.05
CA PRO A 225 -3.78 0.44 12.18
C PRO A 225 -3.52 1.08 13.56
N ASP A 226 -3.47 0.28 14.62
CA ASP A 226 -3.15 0.70 15.98
C ASP A 226 -1.65 0.75 16.28
N SER A 227 -0.80 0.43 15.30
CA SER A 227 0.67 0.40 15.42
C SER A 227 1.25 -0.64 16.40
N GLN A 228 0.43 -1.56 16.92
CA GLN A 228 0.89 -2.54 17.91
C GLN A 228 1.53 -3.78 17.27
N LEU A 229 1.09 -4.12 16.07
CA LEU A 229 1.51 -5.33 15.38
C LEU A 229 2.22 -5.00 14.06
N LEU A 230 3.19 -5.83 13.71
CA LEU A 230 3.86 -5.85 12.40
C LEU A 230 3.63 -7.20 11.74
N LEU A 231 3.01 -7.18 10.57
CA LEU A 231 2.80 -8.35 9.72
C LEU A 231 3.88 -8.37 8.64
N THR A 232 4.47 -9.54 8.40
CA THR A 232 5.50 -9.77 7.38
C THR A 232 5.14 -10.94 6.49
N ALA A 233 5.55 -10.87 5.22
CA ALA A 233 5.30 -11.89 4.21
C ALA A 233 6.59 -12.26 3.48
N SER A 234 6.82 -13.55 3.26
CA SER A 234 8.10 -14.06 2.77
C SER A 234 7.97 -15.08 1.64
N ASP A 235 9.07 -15.23 0.90
CA ASP A 235 9.28 -16.29 -0.09
C ASP A 235 9.35 -17.71 0.55
N ASP A 236 9.33 -17.80 1.88
CA ASP A 236 9.19 -19.08 2.58
C ASP A 236 7.74 -19.62 2.62
N GLY A 237 6.78 -18.84 2.08
CA GLY A 237 5.36 -19.19 2.01
C GLY A 237 4.59 -18.88 3.28
N HIS A 238 5.23 -18.27 4.26
CA HIS A 238 4.63 -17.91 5.56
C HIS A 238 4.45 -16.41 5.71
N MET A 239 3.51 -16.05 6.56
CA MET A 239 3.39 -14.72 7.14
C MET A 239 3.63 -14.82 8.64
N LYS A 240 4.26 -13.80 9.21
CA LYS A 240 4.52 -13.72 10.65
C LYS A 240 4.02 -12.41 11.21
N LEU A 241 3.43 -12.50 12.39
CA LEU A 241 2.91 -11.38 13.14
C LEU A 241 3.79 -11.17 14.38
N TYR A 242 4.26 -9.95 14.57
CA TYR A 242 5.12 -9.57 15.70
C TYR A 242 4.45 -8.48 16.53
N ASP A 243 4.59 -8.55 17.85
CA ASP A 243 4.36 -7.43 18.74
C ASP A 243 5.52 -6.44 18.58
N VAL A 244 5.19 -5.20 18.24
CA VAL A 244 6.20 -4.18 17.90
C VAL A 244 6.98 -3.73 19.13
N VAL A 245 6.31 -3.57 20.27
CA VAL A 245 6.90 -3.03 21.49
C VAL A 245 7.84 -4.05 22.14
N HIS A 246 7.40 -5.30 22.23
CA HIS A 246 8.13 -6.37 22.90
C HIS A 246 9.05 -7.16 21.97
N ALA A 247 8.99 -6.92 20.67
CA ALA A 247 9.74 -7.64 19.63
C ALA A 247 9.49 -9.18 19.66
N ASN A 248 8.31 -9.59 20.07
CA ASN A 248 7.93 -11.00 20.20
C ASN A 248 7.14 -11.47 18.99
N LEU A 249 7.37 -12.73 18.57
CA LEU A 249 6.53 -13.39 17.59
C LEU A 249 5.15 -13.69 18.21
N ALA A 250 4.10 -13.02 17.72
CA ALA A 250 2.72 -13.24 18.13
C ALA A 250 2.05 -14.41 17.41
N GLY A 251 2.45 -14.68 16.17
CA GLY A 251 1.88 -15.78 15.41
C GLY A 251 2.57 -16.03 14.08
N THR A 252 2.38 -17.25 13.57
CA THR A 252 2.81 -17.64 12.22
C THR A 252 1.60 -18.18 11.47
N LEU A 253 1.39 -17.64 10.27
CA LEU A 253 0.28 -18.02 9.40
C LEU A 253 0.80 -18.82 8.23
N SER A 254 0.20 -19.96 8.01
CA SER A 254 0.51 -20.89 6.92
C SER A 254 -0.72 -21.14 6.08
N GLY A 255 -0.54 -21.42 4.81
CA GLY A 255 -1.65 -21.74 3.92
C GLY A 255 -1.35 -21.49 2.45
N HIS A 256 -0.53 -20.47 2.13
CA HIS A 256 -0.04 -20.32 0.77
C HIS A 256 0.91 -21.45 0.38
N ALA A 257 0.76 -21.92 -0.86
CA ALA A 257 1.59 -23.01 -1.41
C ALA A 257 2.91 -22.50 -2.00
N SER A 258 3.11 -21.18 -2.07
CA SER A 258 4.30 -20.55 -2.65
C SER A 258 4.56 -19.20 -1.98
N TRP A 259 5.43 -18.39 -2.55
CA TRP A 259 5.86 -17.07 -2.06
C TRP A 259 4.68 -16.17 -1.75
N VAL A 260 4.71 -15.49 -0.60
CA VAL A 260 3.74 -14.46 -0.26
C VAL A 260 4.34 -13.11 -0.64
N LEU A 261 3.74 -12.46 -1.64
CA LEU A 261 4.34 -11.30 -2.32
C LEU A 261 3.83 -9.96 -1.78
N SER A 262 2.59 -9.93 -1.31
CA SER A 262 1.97 -8.69 -0.82
C SER A 262 0.99 -8.98 0.31
N ILE A 263 0.94 -8.08 1.28
CA ILE A 263 0.01 -8.10 2.41
C ILE A 263 -0.52 -6.70 2.70
N ALA A 264 -1.72 -6.63 3.26
CA ALA A 264 -2.27 -5.39 3.77
C ALA A 264 -3.26 -5.66 4.90
N PHE A 265 -3.22 -4.84 5.96
CA PHE A 265 -4.28 -4.81 6.96
C PHE A 265 -5.52 -4.11 6.43
N SER A 266 -6.69 -4.53 6.90
CA SER A 266 -7.90 -3.74 6.74
C SER A 266 -7.85 -2.51 7.66
N PRO A 267 -8.34 -1.35 7.22
CA PRO A 267 -8.36 -0.14 8.05
C PRO A 267 -9.08 -0.28 9.38
N ASP A 268 -10.07 -1.19 9.49
CA ASP A 268 -10.77 -1.52 10.73
C ASP A 268 -9.95 -2.37 11.72
N GLY A 269 -8.76 -2.84 11.29
CA GLY A 269 -7.85 -3.63 12.11
C GLY A 269 -8.30 -5.06 12.41
N LYS A 270 -9.39 -5.55 11.80
CA LYS A 270 -9.92 -6.88 12.10
C LYS A 270 -9.40 -7.98 11.19
N ARG A 271 -9.00 -7.61 9.98
CA ARG A 271 -8.60 -8.55 8.93
C ARG A 271 -7.32 -8.10 8.25
N PHE A 272 -6.73 -8.99 7.52
CA PHE A 272 -5.68 -8.68 6.57
C PHE A 272 -5.83 -9.56 5.32
N VAL A 273 -5.23 -9.12 4.22
CA VAL A 273 -5.26 -9.79 2.94
C VAL A 273 -3.84 -10.12 2.51
N SER A 274 -3.66 -11.23 1.81
CA SER A 274 -2.39 -11.64 1.21
C SER A 274 -2.55 -12.04 -0.25
N GLY A 275 -1.57 -11.70 -1.07
CA GLY A 275 -1.41 -12.11 -2.46
C GLY A 275 -0.14 -12.94 -2.62
N SER A 276 -0.18 -14.00 -3.43
CA SER A 276 0.90 -14.97 -3.54
C SER A 276 1.19 -15.39 -4.97
N SER A 277 2.40 -15.92 -5.17
CA SER A 277 2.78 -16.60 -6.39
C SER A 277 2.05 -17.92 -6.61
N ASP A 278 1.29 -18.41 -5.63
CA ASP A 278 0.34 -19.51 -5.81
C ASP A 278 -0.95 -19.10 -6.55
N ARG A 279 -1.02 -17.86 -7.04
CA ARG A 279 -2.13 -17.27 -7.80
C ARG A 279 -3.39 -17.00 -6.99
N THR A 280 -3.32 -17.08 -5.67
CA THR A 280 -4.46 -16.85 -4.78
C THR A 280 -4.34 -15.54 -4.03
N VAL A 281 -5.52 -14.95 -3.73
CA VAL A 281 -5.71 -13.90 -2.75
C VAL A 281 -6.43 -14.50 -1.56
N ARG A 282 -5.93 -14.29 -0.35
CA ARG A 282 -6.52 -14.86 0.87
C ARG A 282 -6.88 -13.76 1.85
N VAL A 283 -8.04 -13.90 2.46
CA VAL A 283 -8.52 -13.02 3.53
C VAL A 283 -8.40 -13.78 4.85
N TRP A 284 -7.83 -13.12 5.83
CA TRP A 284 -7.53 -13.69 7.14
C TRP A 284 -8.20 -12.87 8.23
N ASP A 285 -8.68 -13.54 9.24
CA ASP A 285 -9.17 -12.94 10.47
C ASP A 285 -8.01 -12.78 11.47
N LEU A 286 -7.86 -11.59 12.04
CA LEU A 286 -6.73 -11.30 12.93
C LEU A 286 -6.86 -11.99 14.29
N ASP A 287 -8.07 -12.02 14.85
CA ASP A 287 -8.30 -12.58 16.19
C ASP A 287 -8.12 -14.09 16.22
N THR A 288 -8.66 -14.77 15.21
CA THR A 288 -8.60 -16.23 15.13
C THR A 288 -7.36 -16.76 14.41
N MET A 289 -6.63 -15.88 13.70
CA MET A 289 -5.50 -16.25 12.83
C MET A 289 -5.86 -17.29 11.75
N GLN A 290 -7.13 -17.32 11.33
CA GLN A 290 -7.63 -18.29 10.36
C GLN A 290 -7.90 -17.63 9.01
N CYS A 291 -7.64 -18.39 7.93
CA CYS A 291 -8.04 -18.01 6.60
C CYS A 291 -9.56 -18.09 6.47
N GLN A 292 -10.22 -16.95 6.28
CA GLN A 292 -11.67 -16.87 6.11
C GLN A 292 -12.11 -17.19 4.68
N HIS A 293 -11.31 -16.76 3.69
CA HIS A 293 -11.65 -16.94 2.27
C HIS A 293 -10.42 -17.03 1.38
N VAL A 294 -10.57 -17.74 0.25
CA VAL A 294 -9.52 -17.90 -0.78
C VAL A 294 -10.12 -17.60 -2.14
N PHE A 295 -9.64 -16.54 -2.77
CA PHE A 295 -9.96 -16.19 -4.14
C PHE A 295 -8.94 -16.82 -5.11
N LYS A 296 -9.42 -17.33 -6.27
CA LYS A 296 -8.62 -18.08 -7.25
C LYS A 296 -8.80 -17.56 -8.68
N GLU A 297 -9.16 -16.30 -8.83
CA GLU A 297 -9.53 -15.69 -10.12
C GLU A 297 -8.33 -15.22 -10.95
N HIS A 298 -7.14 -15.08 -10.35
CA HIS A 298 -5.91 -14.80 -11.08
C HIS A 298 -5.32 -16.04 -11.74
N ASN A 299 -4.77 -15.84 -12.94
CA ASN A 299 -4.12 -16.91 -13.71
C ASN A 299 -2.61 -17.00 -13.47
N ASP A 300 -2.04 -15.99 -12.82
CA ASP A 300 -0.61 -15.90 -12.50
C ASP A 300 -0.39 -15.23 -11.13
N GLN A 301 0.87 -15.00 -10.76
CA GLN A 301 1.31 -14.46 -9.47
C GLN A 301 0.58 -13.16 -9.11
N VAL A 302 0.15 -13.04 -7.87
CA VAL A 302 -0.50 -11.85 -7.32
C VAL A 302 0.55 -10.98 -6.64
N TRP A 303 0.92 -9.88 -7.27
CA TRP A 303 1.98 -8.98 -6.81
C TRP A 303 1.52 -7.91 -5.84
N GLY A 304 0.27 -7.50 -5.90
CA GLY A 304 -0.24 -6.44 -5.04
C GLY A 304 -1.65 -6.71 -4.54
N VAL A 305 -1.89 -6.40 -3.27
CA VAL A 305 -3.21 -6.42 -2.64
C VAL A 305 -3.39 -5.22 -1.73
N LYS A 306 -4.59 -4.61 -1.72
CA LYS A 306 -4.94 -3.51 -0.81
C LYS A 306 -6.42 -3.55 -0.46
N PHE A 307 -6.78 -3.10 0.74
CA PHE A 307 -8.15 -2.77 1.11
C PHE A 307 -8.51 -1.33 0.69
N ASN A 308 -9.80 -1.09 0.49
CA ASN A 308 -10.33 0.27 0.47
C ASN A 308 -10.44 0.83 1.91
N SER A 309 -10.68 2.14 2.03
CA SER A 309 -10.78 2.82 3.33
C SER A 309 -11.93 2.33 4.22
N GLU A 310 -12.97 1.75 3.62
CA GLU A 310 -14.15 1.23 4.32
C GLU A 310 -14.01 -0.22 4.77
N SER A 311 -12.88 -0.87 4.49
CA SER A 311 -12.60 -2.28 4.82
C SER A 311 -13.56 -3.29 4.16
N ASN A 312 -14.36 -2.87 3.18
CA ASN A 312 -15.38 -3.71 2.55
C ASN A 312 -15.04 -4.15 1.12
N LYS A 313 -13.93 -3.67 0.56
CA LYS A 313 -13.44 -4.10 -0.75
C LYS A 313 -11.94 -4.34 -0.75
N ILE A 314 -11.52 -5.24 -1.62
CA ILE A 314 -10.11 -5.56 -1.84
C ILE A 314 -9.82 -5.38 -3.33
N VAL A 315 -8.67 -4.77 -3.64
CA VAL A 315 -8.09 -4.79 -4.97
C VAL A 315 -6.90 -5.75 -4.98
N SER A 316 -6.75 -6.52 -6.04
CA SER A 316 -5.55 -7.30 -6.33
C SER A 316 -5.08 -7.08 -7.75
N VAL A 317 -3.75 -7.15 -7.94
CA VAL A 317 -3.08 -7.02 -9.24
C VAL A 317 -2.09 -8.16 -9.44
N SER A 318 -1.91 -8.54 -10.70
CA SER A 318 -1.20 -9.77 -11.02
C SER A 318 -0.30 -9.65 -12.25
N GLU A 319 0.61 -10.60 -12.37
CA GLU A 319 1.40 -10.87 -13.56
C GLU A 319 0.53 -11.22 -14.77
N ASP A 320 -0.69 -11.71 -14.57
CA ASP A 320 -1.69 -11.96 -15.62
C ASP A 320 -2.27 -10.68 -16.25
N LYS A 321 -1.75 -9.49 -15.88
CA LYS A 321 -2.14 -8.17 -16.39
C LYS A 321 -3.57 -7.77 -16.03
N SER A 322 -4.17 -8.42 -15.04
CA SER A 322 -5.53 -8.13 -14.59
C SER A 322 -5.56 -7.42 -13.24
N ILE A 323 -6.62 -6.64 -13.06
CA ILE A 323 -7.04 -6.05 -11.80
C ILE A 323 -8.32 -6.72 -11.37
N ASN A 324 -8.36 -7.28 -10.19
CA ASN A 324 -9.56 -7.83 -9.60
C ASN A 324 -10.02 -6.98 -8.42
N ILE A 325 -11.32 -6.76 -8.30
CA ILE A 325 -11.95 -6.13 -7.15
C ILE A 325 -12.92 -7.13 -6.54
N TYR A 326 -12.77 -7.33 -5.24
CA TYR A 326 -13.59 -8.26 -4.48
C TYR A 326 -14.43 -7.50 -3.47
N ASP A 327 -15.64 -7.98 -3.25
CA ASP A 327 -16.46 -7.58 -2.13
C ASP A 327 -16.07 -8.38 -0.89
N CYS A 328 -15.91 -7.68 0.21
CA CYS A 328 -15.42 -8.22 1.47
C CYS A 328 -16.32 -7.68 2.59
N PRO A 329 -17.49 -8.30 2.80
CA PRO A 329 -18.48 -7.76 3.73
C PRO A 329 -17.92 -7.63 5.14
N LEU A 330 -18.38 -6.60 5.87
CA LEU A 330 -17.96 -6.23 7.23
C LEU A 330 -18.44 -7.23 8.29
#